data_e2c4b477ce28a2f0c7b46c7d3b4d7b3a
#
_entry.id   e2c4b477ce28a2f0c7b46c7d3b4d7b3a
#
_cell.length_a   1.000
_cell.length_b   1.000
_cell.length_c   1.000
_cell.angle_alpha   90.00
_cell.angle_beta   90.00
_cell.angle_gamma   90.00
#
_symmetry.space_group_name_H-M   'P 1'
#
loop_
_entity.id
_entity.type
_entity.pdbx_description
1 polymer ?
#
loop_
_entity_poly.entity_id
_entity_poly.type
_entity_poly.pdbx_seq_one_letter_code
_entity_poly.pdbx_strand_id
1 'polypeptide(L)'
;GGVVMERHHGTPQGGPLSPLLANVLLDEVDKELERRGHCFARYADDCNVYVRSRRAGERVMALLRKLYDRLKLKVNEAKSAVAPVFGRKFLGYALWQARDGAIKRAVAAKPMEAFKRHVRKLTRRSGGRSLQAVIDQLRLYLRGWKAYFGLAQTSRIWRSLDEWLRRRLRALQLKQWRRGK
;
A
#
# COMPACT_ATOMS: atom_id res chain seq x y z
N GLY A 1 -32.60 21.73 -1.93
CA GLY A 1 -33.29 20.67 -2.62
C GLY A 1 -32.28 19.67 -3.15
N GLY A 2 -32.25 18.45 -2.55
CA GLY A 2 -31.42 17.35 -3.05
C GLY A 2 -32.12 16.62 -4.15
N VAL A 3 -31.47 16.34 -5.27
CA VAL A 3 -31.96 15.50 -6.32
C VAL A 3 -31.86 14.04 -5.86
N VAL A 4 -33.01 13.39 -5.63
CA VAL A 4 -33.07 11.95 -5.35
C VAL A 4 -32.95 11.22 -6.68
N MET A 5 -31.81 10.59 -6.95
CA MET A 5 -31.68 9.68 -8.10
C MET A 5 -31.87 8.25 -7.62
N GLU A 6 -32.89 7.58 -8.18
CA GLU A 6 -33.07 6.13 -7.97
C GLU A 6 -31.89 5.38 -8.59
N ARG A 7 -31.18 4.61 -7.76
CA ARG A 7 -30.10 3.73 -8.19
C ARG A 7 -30.62 2.29 -8.21
N HIS A 8 -30.73 1.72 -9.38
CA HIS A 8 -31.17 0.33 -9.56
C HIS A 8 -30.04 -0.70 -9.40
N HIS A 9 -28.78 -0.28 -9.25
CA HIS A 9 -27.61 -1.16 -9.12
C HIS A 9 -26.58 -0.60 -8.15
N GLY A 10 -25.98 -1.49 -7.34
CA GLY A 10 -24.89 -1.20 -6.43
C GLY A 10 -25.30 -0.56 -5.11
N THR A 11 -24.32 -0.40 -4.21
CA THR A 11 -24.49 0.31 -2.93
C THR A 11 -23.93 1.73 -3.03
N PRO A 12 -24.41 2.70 -2.23
CA PRO A 12 -23.86 4.04 -2.19
C PRO A 12 -22.36 4.00 -1.82
N GLN A 13 -21.52 4.73 -2.58
CA GLN A 13 -20.11 4.89 -2.22
C GLN A 13 -20.01 5.63 -0.87
N GLY A 14 -19.20 5.06 0.07
CA GLY A 14 -19.00 5.63 1.40
C GLY A 14 -20.03 5.20 2.45
N GLY A 15 -20.98 4.33 2.12
CA GLY A 15 -21.87 3.75 3.11
C GLY A 15 -21.12 2.84 4.09
N PRO A 16 -21.44 2.84 5.41
CA PRO A 16 -20.70 2.06 6.42
C PRO A 16 -20.78 0.54 6.19
N LEU A 17 -21.85 0.04 5.56
CA LEU A 17 -22.03 -1.37 5.25
C LEU A 17 -21.41 -1.81 3.92
N SER A 18 -21.08 -0.89 3.03
CA SER A 18 -20.58 -1.21 1.69
C SER A 18 -19.32 -2.10 1.71
N PRO A 19 -18.31 -1.86 2.58
CA PRO A 19 -17.13 -2.73 2.65
C PRO A 19 -17.45 -4.14 3.15
N LEU A 20 -18.40 -4.27 4.08
CA LEU A 20 -18.83 -5.56 4.62
C LEU A 20 -19.55 -6.36 3.53
N LEU A 21 -20.53 -5.76 2.87
CA LEU A 21 -21.29 -6.41 1.79
C LEU A 21 -20.39 -6.81 0.62
N ALA A 22 -19.42 -5.96 0.26
CA ALA A 22 -18.43 -6.30 -0.75
C ALA A 22 -17.59 -7.53 -0.35
N ASN A 23 -17.18 -7.62 0.91
CA ASN A 23 -16.43 -8.78 1.40
C ASN A 23 -17.27 -10.06 1.41
N VAL A 24 -18.54 -9.99 1.83
CA VAL A 24 -19.47 -11.14 1.78
C VAL A 24 -19.64 -11.64 0.35
N LEU A 25 -19.83 -10.72 -0.61
CA LEU A 25 -19.99 -11.08 -2.02
C LEU A 25 -18.71 -11.69 -2.61
N LEU A 26 -17.56 -11.13 -2.29
CA LEU A 26 -16.25 -11.60 -2.80
C LEU A 26 -15.73 -12.86 -2.10
N ASP A 27 -16.33 -13.27 -0.98
CA ASP A 27 -16.02 -14.53 -0.29
C ASP A 27 -16.25 -15.76 -1.19
N GLU A 28 -17.22 -15.68 -2.11
CA GLU A 28 -17.41 -16.75 -3.12
C GLU A 28 -16.21 -16.90 -4.06
N VAL A 29 -15.57 -15.79 -4.41
CA VAL A 29 -14.36 -15.81 -5.23
C VAL A 29 -13.19 -16.41 -4.44
N ASP A 30 -13.06 -16.00 -3.17
CA ASP A 30 -12.02 -16.52 -2.27
C ASP A 30 -12.16 -18.04 -2.10
N LYS A 31 -13.37 -18.53 -1.79
CA LYS A 31 -13.66 -19.97 -1.64
C LYS A 31 -13.34 -20.76 -2.90
N GLU A 32 -13.62 -20.24 -4.07
CA GLU A 32 -13.31 -20.93 -5.32
C GLU A 32 -11.82 -20.95 -5.62
N LEU A 33 -11.08 -19.89 -5.29
CA LEU A 33 -9.63 -19.87 -5.40
C LEU A 33 -8.98 -20.85 -4.42
N GLU A 34 -9.45 -20.91 -3.17
CA GLU A 34 -9.00 -21.88 -2.15
C GLU A 34 -9.28 -23.31 -2.56
N ARG A 35 -10.51 -23.60 -3.01
CA ARG A 35 -10.92 -24.93 -3.49
C ARG A 35 -10.01 -25.46 -4.61
N ARG A 36 -9.50 -24.53 -5.45
CA ARG A 36 -8.55 -24.86 -6.54
C ARG A 36 -7.09 -24.89 -6.10
N GLY A 37 -6.79 -24.60 -4.84
CA GLY A 37 -5.43 -24.59 -4.30
C GLY A 37 -4.59 -23.41 -4.80
N HIS A 38 -5.22 -22.28 -5.18
CA HIS A 38 -4.49 -21.10 -5.59
C HIS A 38 -3.94 -20.33 -4.38
N CYS A 39 -2.67 -19.92 -4.45
CA CYS A 39 -2.10 -18.95 -3.52
C CYS A 39 -2.55 -17.55 -3.93
N PHE A 40 -3.26 -16.84 -3.07
CA PHE A 40 -3.73 -15.49 -3.36
C PHE A 40 -3.71 -14.60 -2.13
N ALA A 41 -3.83 -13.31 -2.34
CA ALA A 41 -4.04 -12.31 -1.31
C ALA A 41 -5.06 -11.30 -1.82
N ARG A 42 -6.15 -11.11 -1.06
CA ARG A 42 -7.18 -10.11 -1.35
C ARG A 42 -7.28 -9.09 -0.22
N TYR A 43 -7.44 -7.84 -0.60
CA TYR A 43 -7.76 -6.75 0.31
C TYR A 43 -8.82 -5.87 -0.36
N ALA A 44 -10.04 -5.90 0.16
CA ALA A 44 -11.21 -5.30 -0.46
C ALA A 44 -11.38 -5.81 -1.91
N ASP A 45 -11.37 -4.92 -2.90
CA ASP A 45 -11.46 -5.20 -4.32
C ASP A 45 -10.12 -5.56 -4.99
N ASP A 46 -9.00 -5.29 -4.33
CA ASP A 46 -7.67 -5.64 -4.82
C ASP A 46 -7.35 -7.13 -4.54
N CYS A 47 -7.20 -7.93 -5.60
CA CYS A 47 -6.85 -9.35 -5.50
C CYS A 47 -5.61 -9.68 -6.33
N ASN A 48 -4.63 -10.34 -5.71
CA ASN A 48 -3.47 -10.90 -6.39
C ASN A 48 -3.46 -12.41 -6.26
N VAL A 49 -3.43 -13.13 -7.38
CA VAL A 49 -3.26 -14.58 -7.42
C VAL A 49 -1.87 -14.92 -7.95
N TYR A 50 -1.13 -15.73 -7.20
CA TYR A 50 0.25 -16.08 -7.51
C TYR A 50 0.33 -17.42 -8.21
N VAL A 51 0.95 -17.44 -9.37
CA VAL A 51 1.08 -18.64 -10.22
C VAL A 51 2.50 -18.79 -10.77
N ARG A 52 2.88 -19.99 -11.20
CA ARG A 52 4.24 -20.29 -11.64
C ARG A 52 4.53 -19.91 -13.10
N SER A 53 3.50 -19.69 -13.93
CA SER A 53 3.69 -19.40 -15.35
C SER A 53 2.64 -18.41 -15.86
N ARG A 54 2.97 -17.69 -16.94
CA ARG A 54 2.06 -16.78 -17.63
C ARG A 54 0.79 -17.49 -18.09
N ARG A 55 0.93 -18.70 -18.69
CA ARG A 55 -0.22 -19.51 -19.14
C ARG A 55 -1.17 -19.87 -17.99
N ALA A 56 -0.63 -20.18 -16.80
CA ALA A 56 -1.43 -20.39 -15.61
C ALA A 56 -2.13 -19.11 -15.17
N GLY A 57 -1.45 -17.96 -15.23
CA GLY A 57 -2.04 -16.64 -14.93
C GLY A 57 -3.20 -16.28 -15.86
N GLU A 58 -3.07 -16.55 -17.15
CA GLU A 58 -4.12 -16.32 -18.15
C GLU A 58 -5.36 -17.17 -17.88
N ARG A 59 -5.17 -18.45 -17.49
CA ARG A 59 -6.28 -19.32 -17.06
C ARG A 59 -6.98 -18.81 -15.79
N VAL A 60 -6.21 -18.36 -14.81
CA VAL A 60 -6.77 -17.79 -13.58
C VAL A 60 -7.51 -16.48 -13.88
N MET A 61 -6.98 -15.63 -14.74
CA MET A 61 -7.66 -14.41 -15.15
C MET A 61 -9.00 -14.71 -15.83
N ALA A 62 -9.04 -15.72 -16.71
CA ALA A 62 -10.29 -16.17 -17.33
C ALA A 62 -11.29 -16.73 -16.31
N LEU A 63 -10.80 -17.48 -15.29
CA LEU A 63 -11.61 -17.94 -14.17
C LEU A 63 -12.19 -16.77 -13.38
N LEU A 64 -11.37 -15.81 -12.99
CA LEU A 64 -11.81 -14.62 -12.22
C LEU A 64 -12.88 -13.83 -12.99
N ARG A 65 -12.71 -13.63 -14.30
CA ARG A 65 -13.75 -12.97 -15.13
C ARG A 65 -15.10 -13.71 -15.05
N LYS A 66 -15.09 -15.04 -15.16
CA LYS A 66 -16.31 -15.85 -15.05
C LYS A 66 -16.95 -15.75 -13.65
N LEU A 67 -16.14 -15.75 -12.59
CA LEU A 67 -16.64 -15.61 -11.22
C LEU A 67 -17.26 -14.25 -10.98
N TYR A 68 -16.56 -13.17 -11.37
CA TYR A 68 -17.09 -11.82 -11.25
C TYR A 68 -18.34 -11.60 -12.09
N ASP A 69 -18.40 -12.14 -13.31
CA ASP A 69 -19.59 -12.06 -14.17
C ASP A 69 -20.81 -12.72 -13.51
N ARG A 70 -20.65 -13.91 -12.90
CA ARG A 70 -21.70 -14.55 -12.10
C ARG A 70 -22.21 -13.68 -10.95
N LEU A 71 -21.31 -12.93 -10.31
CA LEU A 71 -21.61 -12.00 -9.24
C LEU A 71 -22.11 -10.63 -9.77
N LYS A 72 -22.30 -10.49 -11.09
CA LYS A 72 -22.66 -9.23 -11.78
C LYS A 72 -21.64 -8.08 -11.50
N LEU A 73 -20.41 -8.46 -11.26
CA LEU A 73 -19.28 -7.52 -11.05
C LEU A 73 -18.44 -7.43 -12.33
N LYS A 74 -17.88 -6.25 -12.59
CA LYS A 74 -16.99 -6.01 -13.73
C LYS A 74 -15.54 -5.96 -13.30
N VAL A 75 -14.67 -6.70 -13.98
CA VAL A 75 -13.23 -6.60 -13.83
C VAL A 75 -12.73 -5.28 -14.44
N ASN A 76 -11.91 -4.56 -13.71
CA ASN A 76 -11.25 -3.36 -14.25
C ASN A 76 -10.06 -3.78 -15.13
N GLU A 77 -10.29 -3.95 -16.42
CA GLU A 77 -9.28 -4.43 -17.38
C GLU A 77 -8.06 -3.52 -17.48
N ALA A 78 -8.20 -2.21 -17.27
CA ALA A 78 -7.08 -1.26 -17.29
C ALA A 78 -6.11 -1.46 -16.09
N LYS A 79 -6.60 -2.02 -14.98
CA LYS A 79 -5.80 -2.27 -13.77
C LYS A 79 -5.42 -3.74 -13.61
N SER A 80 -6.14 -4.66 -14.26
CA SER A 80 -5.94 -6.10 -14.16
C SER A 80 -4.95 -6.59 -15.22
N ALA A 81 -3.97 -7.36 -14.83
CA ALA A 81 -3.00 -7.90 -15.79
C ALA A 81 -2.30 -9.16 -15.26
N VAL A 82 -1.98 -10.05 -16.18
CA VAL A 82 -1.04 -11.16 -15.93
C VAL A 82 0.36 -10.66 -16.20
N ALA A 83 1.20 -10.59 -15.17
CA ALA A 83 2.54 -10.04 -15.28
C ALA A 83 3.49 -10.67 -14.24
N PRO A 84 4.82 -10.56 -14.43
CA PRO A 84 5.78 -10.94 -13.40
C PRO A 84 5.49 -10.23 -12.07
N VAL A 85 5.69 -10.92 -10.95
CA VAL A 85 5.43 -10.40 -9.61
C VAL A 85 6.37 -9.26 -9.22
N PHE A 86 7.60 -9.29 -9.74
CA PHE A 86 8.58 -8.25 -9.48
C PHE A 86 8.22 -6.94 -10.19
N GLY A 87 8.40 -5.82 -9.48
CA GLY A 87 7.99 -4.50 -9.96
C GLY A 87 6.50 -4.18 -9.74
N ARG A 88 5.69 -5.14 -9.33
CA ARG A 88 4.30 -4.93 -8.93
C ARG A 88 4.21 -4.58 -7.45
N LYS A 89 3.18 -3.80 -7.10
CA LYS A 89 2.92 -3.37 -5.72
C LYS A 89 1.57 -3.88 -5.25
N PHE A 90 1.53 -4.27 -3.96
CA PHE A 90 0.30 -4.62 -3.26
C PHE A 90 0.36 -4.04 -1.85
N LEU A 91 -0.65 -3.32 -1.41
CA LEU A 91 -0.72 -2.66 -0.10
C LEU A 91 0.52 -1.81 0.24
N GLY A 92 1.09 -1.15 -0.75
CA GLY A 92 2.31 -0.34 -0.55
C GLY A 92 3.61 -1.13 -0.48
N TYR A 93 3.56 -2.46 -0.57
CA TYR A 93 4.74 -3.31 -0.67
C TYR A 93 5.03 -3.68 -2.11
N ALA A 94 6.29 -4.03 -2.38
CA ALA A 94 6.77 -4.67 -3.60
C ALA A 94 7.60 -5.90 -3.24
N LEU A 95 7.59 -6.92 -4.11
CA LEU A 95 8.42 -8.10 -3.95
C LEU A 95 9.70 -7.94 -4.75
N TRP A 96 10.80 -8.44 -4.20
CA TRP A 96 12.09 -8.49 -4.88
C TRP A 96 12.80 -9.80 -4.55
N GLN A 97 13.68 -10.23 -5.43
CA GLN A 97 14.48 -11.43 -5.23
C GLN A 97 15.87 -11.06 -4.72
N ALA A 98 16.25 -11.63 -3.60
CA ALA A 98 17.60 -11.49 -3.05
C ALA A 98 18.60 -12.37 -3.81
N ARG A 99 19.90 -12.16 -3.60
CA ARG A 99 20.97 -12.93 -4.26
C ARG A 99 20.92 -14.43 -3.95
N ASP A 100 20.43 -14.78 -2.77
CA ASP A 100 20.19 -16.16 -2.30
C ASP A 100 18.94 -16.81 -2.92
N GLY A 101 18.26 -16.14 -3.85
CA GLY A 101 17.03 -16.60 -4.47
C GLY A 101 15.77 -16.35 -3.63
N ALA A 102 15.90 -15.96 -2.38
CA ALA A 102 14.75 -15.73 -1.50
C ALA A 102 13.92 -14.52 -1.95
N ILE A 103 12.60 -14.67 -1.91
CA ILE A 103 11.66 -13.59 -2.20
C ILE A 103 11.44 -12.79 -0.92
N LYS A 104 11.72 -11.49 -1.00
CA LYS A 104 11.63 -10.55 0.12
C LYS A 104 10.67 -9.41 -0.18
N ARG A 105 10.12 -8.82 0.87
CA ARG A 105 9.23 -7.65 0.81
C ARG A 105 10.01 -6.37 0.97
N ALA A 106 9.74 -5.39 0.12
CA ALA A 106 10.24 -4.02 0.23
C ALA A 106 9.08 -3.03 0.30
N VAL A 107 9.33 -1.85 0.80
CA VAL A 107 8.39 -0.72 0.65
C VAL A 107 8.42 -0.27 -0.81
N ALA A 108 7.25 -0.14 -1.44
CA ALA A 108 7.16 0.34 -2.81
C ALA A 108 7.61 1.81 -2.94
N ALA A 109 8.01 2.23 -4.14
CA ALA A 109 8.56 3.56 -4.38
C ALA A 109 7.62 4.69 -3.96
N LYS A 110 6.34 4.63 -4.34
CA LYS A 110 5.35 5.69 -4.04
C LYS A 110 5.16 5.95 -2.54
N PRO A 111 4.96 4.95 -1.65
CA PRO A 111 4.94 5.15 -0.20
C PRO A 111 6.27 5.72 0.33
N MET A 112 7.41 5.27 -0.20
CA MET A 112 8.72 5.77 0.20
C MET A 112 8.92 7.25 -0.14
N GLU A 113 8.48 7.67 -1.31
CA GLU A 113 8.48 9.08 -1.72
C GLU A 113 7.54 9.93 -0.87
N ALA A 114 6.33 9.42 -0.60
CA ALA A 114 5.37 10.07 0.27
C ALA A 114 5.93 10.26 1.70
N PHE A 115 6.60 9.22 2.24
CA PHE A 115 7.32 9.30 3.50
C PHE A 115 8.36 10.42 3.50
N LYS A 116 9.26 10.42 2.53
CA LYS A 116 10.32 11.43 2.42
C LYS A 116 9.74 12.83 2.26
N ARG A 117 8.68 12.99 1.50
CA ARG A 117 7.97 14.27 1.31
C ARG A 117 7.36 14.77 2.63
N HIS A 118 6.68 13.89 3.37
CA HIS A 118 6.08 14.23 4.66
C HIS A 118 7.14 14.62 5.69
N VAL A 119 8.20 13.86 5.82
CA VAL A 119 9.32 14.18 6.71
C VAL A 119 9.97 15.52 6.33
N ARG A 120 10.17 15.80 5.02
CA ARG A 120 10.67 17.12 4.57
C ARG A 120 9.76 18.25 5.03
N LYS A 121 8.44 18.08 4.94
CA LYS A 121 7.44 19.06 5.40
C LYS A 121 7.57 19.30 6.91
N LEU A 122 7.63 18.24 7.72
CA LEU A 122 7.76 18.33 9.18
C LEU A 122 9.08 19.00 9.60
N THR A 123 10.19 18.68 8.93
CA THR A 123 11.53 19.18 9.24
C THR A 123 11.94 20.42 8.44
N ARG A 124 10.96 21.23 8.03
CA ARG A 124 11.19 22.49 7.31
C ARG A 124 11.89 23.49 8.23
N ARG A 125 13.05 24.03 7.80
CA ARG A 125 13.87 24.95 8.60
C ARG A 125 13.23 26.33 8.83
N SER A 126 12.23 26.70 8.05
CA SER A 126 11.50 27.98 8.13
C SER A 126 10.11 27.87 8.79
N GLY A 127 9.81 26.76 9.47
CA GLY A 127 8.48 26.47 9.98
C GLY A 127 8.09 27.11 11.33
N GLY A 128 8.96 27.90 11.96
CA GLY A 128 8.66 28.59 13.25
C GLY A 128 8.45 27.64 14.45
N ARG A 129 8.64 26.34 14.31
CA ARG A 129 8.40 25.33 15.36
C ARG A 129 9.69 25.02 16.11
N SER A 130 9.57 24.75 17.43
CA SER A 130 10.69 24.28 18.23
C SER A 130 11.16 22.89 17.76
N LEU A 131 12.44 22.56 18.00
CA LEU A 131 12.97 21.24 17.70
C LEU A 131 12.19 20.12 18.40
N GLN A 132 11.81 20.34 19.66
CA GLN A 132 11.02 19.38 20.44
C GLN A 132 9.67 19.09 19.78
N ALA A 133 8.93 20.13 19.38
CA ALA A 133 7.64 19.97 18.70
C ALA A 133 7.77 19.19 17.37
N VAL A 134 8.85 19.40 16.63
CA VAL A 134 9.15 18.63 15.40
C VAL A 134 9.46 17.17 15.72
N ILE A 135 10.24 16.90 16.77
CA ILE A 135 10.57 15.54 17.21
C ILE A 135 9.30 14.78 17.63
N ASP A 136 8.40 15.40 18.36
CA ASP A 136 7.19 14.75 18.84
C ASP A 136 6.25 14.38 17.69
N GLN A 137 6.07 15.29 16.73
CA GLN A 137 5.31 14.99 15.50
C GLN A 137 5.96 13.90 14.65
N LEU A 138 7.29 13.94 14.51
CA LEU A 138 8.02 12.89 13.81
C LEU A 138 7.88 11.54 14.49
N ARG A 139 7.97 11.49 15.82
CA ARG A 139 7.85 10.26 16.61
C ARG A 139 6.50 9.58 16.36
N LEU A 140 5.41 10.35 16.40
CA LEU A 140 4.06 9.83 16.12
C LEU A 140 3.96 9.27 14.69
N TYR A 141 4.40 10.05 13.71
CA TYR A 141 4.36 9.64 12.31
C TYR A 141 5.23 8.40 12.02
N LEU A 142 6.46 8.37 12.54
CA LEU A 142 7.40 7.27 12.35
C LEU A 142 6.92 5.98 13.00
N ARG A 143 6.27 6.05 14.18
CA ARG A 143 5.68 4.87 14.83
C ARG A 143 4.60 4.24 13.96
N GLY A 144 3.64 5.01 13.46
CA GLY A 144 2.58 4.50 12.60
C GLY A 144 3.14 3.95 11.29
N TRP A 145 4.08 4.66 10.66
CA TRP A 145 4.69 4.22 9.43
C TRP A 145 5.52 2.93 9.60
N LYS A 146 6.30 2.82 10.69
CA LYS A 146 7.04 1.60 11.04
C LYS A 146 6.10 0.44 11.36
N ALA A 147 4.99 0.68 12.06
CA ALA A 147 4.01 -0.36 12.36
C ALA A 147 3.41 -0.95 11.07
N TYR A 148 3.06 -0.09 10.11
CA TYR A 148 2.52 -0.52 8.81
C TYR A 148 3.56 -1.23 7.94
N PHE A 149 4.77 -0.67 7.80
CA PHE A 149 5.82 -1.19 6.92
C PHE A 149 6.85 -2.10 7.64
N GLY A 150 6.56 -2.55 8.85
CA GLY A 150 7.45 -3.39 9.65
C GLY A 150 7.78 -4.75 9.02
N LEU A 151 6.93 -5.23 8.10
CA LEU A 151 7.15 -6.47 7.37
C LEU A 151 8.18 -6.35 6.22
N ALA A 152 8.67 -5.14 5.91
CA ALA A 152 9.67 -4.95 4.87
C ALA A 152 11.06 -5.46 5.30
N GLN A 153 11.66 -6.30 4.47
CA GLN A 153 12.92 -7.01 4.73
C GLN A 153 14.09 -6.29 4.03
N THR A 154 14.26 -4.99 4.30
CA THR A 154 15.20 -4.10 3.62
C THR A 154 16.06 -3.32 4.63
N SER A 155 16.87 -4.01 5.43
CA SER A 155 17.70 -3.41 6.50
C SER A 155 18.56 -2.23 6.03
N ARG A 156 19.14 -2.32 4.82
CA ARG A 156 19.96 -1.25 4.23
C ARG A 156 19.15 0.04 4.00
N ILE A 157 17.91 -0.09 3.55
CA ILE A 157 17.01 1.06 3.32
C ILE A 157 16.66 1.73 4.65
N TRP A 158 16.38 0.95 5.69
CA TRP A 158 16.09 1.46 7.03
C TRP A 158 17.25 2.26 7.60
N ARG A 159 18.47 1.72 7.50
CA ARG A 159 19.68 2.40 7.93
C ARG A 159 19.91 3.72 7.19
N SER A 160 19.77 3.72 5.87
CA SER A 160 19.89 4.93 5.05
C SER A 160 18.83 5.99 5.38
N LEU A 161 17.59 5.58 5.71
CA LEU A 161 16.56 6.51 6.17
C LEU A 161 16.88 7.12 7.53
N ASP A 162 17.41 6.33 8.47
CA ASP A 162 17.82 6.81 9.79
C ASP A 162 18.93 7.85 9.68
N GLU A 163 19.97 7.58 8.89
CA GLU A 163 21.06 8.52 8.61
C GLU A 163 20.53 9.82 7.97
N TRP A 164 19.59 9.69 7.04
CA TRP A 164 18.97 10.85 6.38
C TRP A 164 18.14 11.69 7.37
N LEU A 165 17.36 11.04 8.25
CA LEU A 165 16.57 11.71 9.30
C LEU A 165 17.48 12.46 10.27
N ARG A 166 18.56 11.82 10.76
CA ARG A 166 19.55 12.45 11.65
C ARG A 166 20.19 13.68 11.03
N ARG A 167 20.57 13.63 9.75
CA ARG A 167 21.10 14.80 9.03
C ARG A 167 20.11 15.95 8.97
N ARG A 168 18.82 15.65 8.74
CA ARG A 168 17.78 16.69 8.70
C ARG A 168 17.55 17.35 10.07
N LEU A 169 17.51 16.56 11.14
CA LEU A 169 17.33 17.07 12.50
C LEU A 169 18.51 17.94 12.94
N ARG A 170 19.75 17.50 12.66
CA ARG A 170 20.96 18.32 12.93
C ARG A 170 20.91 19.65 12.17
N ALA A 171 20.52 19.65 10.90
CA ALA A 171 20.40 20.87 10.12
C ALA A 171 19.33 21.83 10.65
N LEU A 172 18.23 21.31 11.22
CA LEU A 172 17.21 22.09 11.89
C LEU A 172 17.74 22.70 13.19
N GLN A 173 18.42 21.91 14.03
CA GLN A 173 19.02 22.32 15.29
C GLN A 173 20.05 23.44 15.08
N LEU A 174 20.98 23.26 14.14
CA LEU A 174 22.00 24.26 13.80
C LEU A 174 21.38 25.59 13.36
N LYS A 175 20.28 25.56 12.61
CA LYS A 175 19.58 26.79 12.22
C LYS A 175 18.91 27.51 13.39
N GLN A 176 18.37 26.76 14.35
CA GLN A 176 17.78 27.35 15.55
C GLN A 176 18.82 28.01 16.45
N TRP A 177 19.98 27.37 16.66
CA TRP A 177 21.10 27.94 17.42
C TRP A 177 21.63 29.25 16.81
N ARG A 178 21.71 29.35 15.47
CA ARG A 178 22.16 30.58 14.81
C ARG A 178 21.19 31.75 14.93
N ARG A 179 19.91 31.49 15.25
CA ARG A 179 18.88 32.56 15.45
C ARG A 179 18.71 32.95 16.90
N GLY A 180 19.27 32.20 17.83
CA GLY A 180 19.23 32.50 19.27
C GLY A 180 20.44 33.28 19.77
N LYS A 181 21.34 33.70 18.87
CA LYS A 181 22.39 34.70 19.07
C LYS A 181 21.95 35.95 18.33
#